data_15673ae5dd005e6ddc516d6a77b6ca47
#
_entry.id   15673ae5dd005e6ddc516d6a77b6ca47
#
_cell.length_a   1.000
_cell.length_b   1.000
_cell.length_c   1.000
_cell.angle_alpha   90.00
_cell.angle_beta   90.00
_cell.angle_gamma   90.00
#
_symmetry.space_group_name_H-M   'P 1'
#
loop_
_entity.id
_entity.type
_entity.pdbx_description
1 polymer ?
#
loop_
_entity_poly.entity_id
_entity_poly.type
_entity_poly.pdbx_seq_one_letter_code
_entity_poly.pdbx_strand_id
1 'polypeptide(L)'
;MSIVLAGCGAASDVRAPNRDATLLLDFRPNAVHTGIYMAVDRGFDTALGVTLRIRVPSSSSDAVKLLVARRTDFAILDINDLAIARERGRDLVGVMAIVQQPLASIIAQPSIRTPRDLEGKRVGVTGLPSDDVVLRSIVAGAGGDPTKVRKTMIGFGAVHSLLTRRVAGATAFWNAEGVVLKARRPGMRVFRVDDYGGPSYPELVLCVTRETLQDSPALVRATVAAISRGYEEVISDPENGVSSLLDATTGLKRKDVQRQLDAVSPSFTAGARAFGELDPARLRAWARWRWGKRRRIVTRELNVARAFDGRYVPPAGRD
;
A
#
# COMPACT_ATOMS: atom_id res chain seq x y z
N MET A 1 27.56 16.80 -49.88
CA MET A 1 28.21 16.58 -48.54
C MET A 1 27.12 16.81 -47.51
N SER A 2 26.37 15.71 -47.17
CA SER A 2 25.24 15.80 -46.25
C SER A 2 25.71 15.42 -44.87
N ILE A 3 25.60 16.34 -43.93
CA ILE A 3 25.92 16.11 -42.52
C ILE A 3 24.70 15.52 -41.87
N VAL A 4 24.77 14.22 -41.46
CA VAL A 4 23.79 13.57 -40.62
C VAL A 4 24.10 13.97 -39.18
N LEU A 5 23.27 14.80 -38.58
CA LEU A 5 23.28 15.03 -37.13
C LEU A 5 22.61 13.83 -36.45
N ALA A 6 23.43 12.98 -35.86
CA ALA A 6 22.95 11.97 -34.91
C ALA A 6 22.51 12.67 -33.62
N GLY A 7 21.23 12.79 -33.41
CA GLY A 7 20.64 13.22 -32.14
C GLY A 7 20.85 12.13 -31.08
N CYS A 8 21.87 12.27 -30.23
CA CYS A 8 21.96 11.51 -28.98
C CYS A 8 20.81 11.93 -28.09
N GLY A 9 19.76 11.11 -28.02
CA GLY A 9 18.76 11.19 -26.97
C GLY A 9 19.48 10.95 -25.63
N ALA A 10 19.64 12.02 -24.85
CA ALA A 10 20.16 11.92 -23.49
C ALA A 10 19.22 11.02 -22.69
N ALA A 11 19.68 9.82 -22.37
CA ALA A 11 19.07 9.01 -21.31
C ALA A 11 19.09 9.89 -20.06
N SER A 12 17.91 10.28 -19.57
CA SER A 12 17.78 11.10 -18.38
C SER A 12 18.46 10.35 -17.23
N ASP A 13 19.54 10.93 -16.72
CA ASP A 13 20.34 10.35 -15.64
C ASP A 13 19.44 10.07 -14.44
N VAL A 14 19.27 8.78 -14.11
CA VAL A 14 18.38 8.33 -13.02
C VAL A 14 19.03 8.62 -11.66
N ARG A 15 20.33 8.91 -11.64
CA ARG A 15 21.08 9.12 -10.41
C ARG A 15 20.76 10.48 -9.76
N ALA A 16 20.42 10.45 -8.47
CA ALA A 16 20.28 11.64 -7.65
C ALA A 16 21.68 12.12 -7.15
N PRO A 17 21.85 13.42 -6.83
CA PRO A 17 22.99 13.85 -6.02
C PRO A 17 22.92 13.15 -4.66
N ASN A 18 24.05 12.64 -4.13
CA ASN A 18 24.11 11.92 -2.87
C ASN A 18 23.27 12.60 -1.78
N ARG A 19 22.18 11.98 -1.39
CA ARG A 19 21.18 12.56 -0.48
C ARG A 19 20.55 11.50 0.42
N ASP A 20 20.48 11.82 1.70
CA ASP A 20 19.64 11.07 2.64
C ASP A 20 18.17 11.31 2.33
N ALA A 21 17.38 10.25 2.35
CA ALA A 21 15.93 10.31 2.24
C ALA A 21 15.26 9.39 3.26
N THR A 22 14.11 9.80 3.75
CA THR A 22 13.32 9.01 4.71
C THR A 22 12.08 8.46 4.04
N LEU A 23 11.82 7.15 4.24
CA LEU A 23 10.60 6.48 3.81
C LEU A 23 9.88 5.93 5.04
N LEU A 24 8.64 6.38 5.26
CA LEU A 24 7.79 5.90 6.32
C LEU A 24 6.85 4.82 5.78
N LEU A 25 6.82 3.66 6.43
CA LEU A 25 5.89 2.59 6.09
C LEU A 25 4.46 2.95 6.51
N ASP A 26 3.47 2.27 5.93
CA ASP A 26 2.05 2.36 6.32
C ASP A 26 1.75 1.59 7.60
N PHE A 27 2.50 0.53 7.85
CA PHE A 27 2.26 -0.45 8.91
C PHE A 27 3.57 -0.97 9.50
N ARG A 28 3.47 -1.92 10.44
CA ARG A 28 4.63 -2.68 10.92
C ARG A 28 5.25 -3.47 9.77
N PRO A 29 6.58 -3.66 9.76
CA PRO A 29 7.24 -4.45 8.74
C PRO A 29 6.58 -5.83 8.58
N ASN A 30 6.31 -6.20 7.34
CA ASN A 30 5.74 -7.48 6.95
C ASN A 30 6.10 -7.77 5.49
N ALA A 31 5.67 -8.89 4.96
CA ALA A 31 6.10 -9.35 3.65
C ALA A 31 5.78 -8.40 2.48
N VAL A 32 4.78 -7.51 2.61
CA VAL A 32 4.52 -6.52 1.56
C VAL A 32 5.66 -5.52 1.39
N HIS A 33 6.50 -5.34 2.40
CA HIS A 33 7.63 -4.40 2.37
C HIS A 33 8.96 -5.02 1.94
N THR A 34 9.02 -6.32 1.63
CA THR A 34 10.26 -7.04 1.32
C THR A 34 11.09 -6.35 0.24
N GLY A 35 10.48 -5.85 -0.84
CA GLY A 35 11.20 -5.15 -1.91
C GLY A 35 11.82 -3.82 -1.47
N ILE A 36 11.21 -3.12 -0.51
CA ILE A 36 11.78 -1.88 0.05
C ILE A 36 13.04 -2.20 0.85
N TYR A 37 12.99 -3.23 1.71
CA TYR A 37 14.15 -3.67 2.48
C TYR A 37 15.24 -4.27 1.59
N MET A 38 14.86 -5.04 0.56
CA MET A 38 15.78 -5.55 -0.45
C MET A 38 16.52 -4.44 -1.18
N ALA A 39 15.83 -3.34 -1.53
CA ALA A 39 16.45 -2.22 -2.22
C ALA A 39 17.59 -1.60 -1.41
N VAL A 40 17.42 -1.50 -0.09
CA VAL A 40 18.45 -0.98 0.83
C VAL A 40 19.54 -2.02 1.08
N ASP A 41 19.18 -3.28 1.33
CA ASP A 41 20.11 -4.38 1.60
C ASP A 41 21.08 -4.61 0.45
N ARG A 42 20.58 -4.56 -0.79
CA ARG A 42 21.39 -4.69 -2.02
C ARG A 42 22.09 -3.40 -2.44
N GLY A 43 21.89 -2.30 -1.72
CA GLY A 43 22.48 -1.01 -2.07
C GLY A 43 21.97 -0.41 -3.39
N PHE A 44 20.76 -0.78 -3.85
CA PHE A 44 20.19 -0.21 -5.09
C PHE A 44 19.91 1.26 -4.94
N ASP A 45 19.57 1.71 -3.73
CA ASP A 45 19.38 3.11 -3.39
C ASP A 45 20.68 3.89 -3.44
N THR A 46 21.74 3.40 -2.79
CA THR A 46 23.05 4.07 -2.76
C THR A 46 23.72 4.09 -4.12
N ALA A 47 23.55 3.04 -4.95
CA ALA A 47 24.01 3.03 -6.32
C ALA A 47 23.39 4.14 -7.19
N LEU A 48 22.17 4.57 -6.84
CA LEU A 48 21.45 5.66 -7.48
C LEU A 48 21.59 7.02 -6.74
N GLY A 49 22.52 7.12 -5.78
CA GLY A 49 22.83 8.35 -5.06
C GLY A 49 21.80 8.72 -3.97
N VAL A 50 21.06 7.74 -3.45
CA VAL A 50 20.10 7.95 -2.35
C VAL A 50 20.49 7.03 -1.18
N THR A 51 20.58 7.57 0.03
CA THR A 51 20.66 6.77 1.25
C THR A 51 19.26 6.72 1.87
N LEU A 52 18.53 5.63 1.62
CA LEU A 52 17.13 5.50 2.03
C LEU A 52 17.03 4.97 3.47
N ARG A 53 16.45 5.78 4.35
CA ARG A 53 16.19 5.41 5.76
C ARG A 53 14.73 4.99 5.94
N ILE A 54 14.50 3.70 6.15
CA ILE A 54 13.17 3.14 6.38
C ILE A 54 12.76 3.42 7.83
N ARG A 55 11.56 3.99 8.02
CA ARG A 55 10.96 4.28 9.31
C ARG A 55 9.67 3.51 9.49
N VAL A 56 9.45 3.00 10.70
CA VAL A 56 8.22 2.29 11.08
C VAL A 56 7.29 3.28 11.78
N PRO A 57 6.00 3.35 11.41
CA PRO A 57 5.06 4.25 12.08
C PRO A 57 4.79 3.81 13.53
N SER A 58 4.65 4.78 14.43
CA SER A 58 4.28 4.54 15.82
C SER A 58 2.75 4.42 15.99
N SER A 59 2.00 5.04 15.09
CA SER A 59 0.55 4.92 15.01
C SER A 59 0.05 4.83 13.57
N SER A 60 -1.17 4.35 13.37
CA SER A 60 -1.79 4.19 12.05
C SER A 60 -1.84 5.50 11.24
N SER A 61 -2.02 6.64 11.90
CA SER A 61 -2.14 7.95 11.23
C SER A 61 -0.82 8.65 10.94
N ASP A 62 0.31 8.08 11.32
CA ASP A 62 1.63 8.75 11.22
C ASP A 62 2.04 8.97 9.76
N ALA A 63 1.80 8.00 8.87
CA ALA A 63 2.25 8.08 7.49
C ALA A 63 1.71 9.34 6.78
N VAL A 64 0.40 9.58 6.84
CA VAL A 64 -0.20 10.79 6.25
C VAL A 64 0.26 12.07 6.98
N LYS A 65 0.26 12.06 8.31
CA LYS A 65 0.61 13.25 9.11
C LYS A 65 2.05 13.70 8.89
N LEU A 66 2.99 12.76 8.94
CA LEU A 66 4.42 13.07 8.81
C LEU A 66 4.79 13.45 7.37
N LEU A 67 4.16 12.82 6.37
CA LEU A 67 4.36 13.20 4.98
C LEU A 67 3.84 14.63 4.72
N VAL A 68 2.62 14.96 5.17
CA VAL A 68 2.04 16.31 5.04
C VAL A 68 2.88 17.35 5.79
N ALA A 69 3.43 16.99 6.96
CA ALA A 69 4.31 17.87 7.74
C ALA A 69 5.75 17.91 7.20
N ARG A 70 6.07 17.19 6.11
CA ARG A 70 7.42 17.09 5.51
C ARG A 70 8.48 16.58 6.49
N ARG A 71 8.06 15.73 7.44
CA ARG A 71 8.92 15.05 8.40
C ARG A 71 9.39 13.67 7.91
N THR A 72 8.97 13.31 6.71
CA THR A 72 9.45 12.20 5.90
C THR A 72 9.36 12.62 4.43
N ASP A 73 10.29 12.15 3.59
CA ASP A 73 10.34 12.50 2.17
C ASP A 73 9.33 11.65 1.38
N PHE A 74 9.20 10.39 1.78
CA PHE A 74 8.30 9.40 1.20
C PHE A 74 7.44 8.73 2.27
N ALA A 75 6.25 8.29 1.91
CA ALA A 75 5.45 7.40 2.73
C ALA A 75 4.70 6.38 1.87
N ILE A 76 4.54 5.16 2.40
CA ILE A 76 3.57 4.22 1.86
C ILE A 76 2.21 4.59 2.44
N LEU A 77 1.22 4.77 1.58
CA LEU A 77 -0.15 5.06 1.99
C LEU A 77 -1.13 4.07 1.36
N ASP A 78 -2.18 3.72 2.11
CA ASP A 78 -3.40 3.20 1.52
C ASP A 78 -3.95 4.23 0.51
N ILE A 79 -4.31 3.77 -0.67
CA ILE A 79 -4.78 4.64 -1.75
C ILE A 79 -6.03 5.44 -1.36
N ASN A 80 -6.88 4.90 -0.47
CA ASN A 80 -8.06 5.61 0.05
C ASN A 80 -7.67 6.73 1.00
N ASP A 81 -6.63 6.52 1.84
CA ASP A 81 -6.13 7.56 2.73
C ASP A 81 -5.44 8.68 1.94
N LEU A 82 -4.68 8.35 0.88
CA LEU A 82 -4.17 9.35 -0.09
C LEU A 82 -5.33 10.20 -0.65
N ALA A 83 -6.37 9.55 -1.16
CA ALA A 83 -7.50 10.26 -1.75
C ALA A 83 -8.24 11.13 -0.73
N ILE A 84 -8.47 10.64 0.50
CA ILE A 84 -9.12 11.41 1.57
C ILE A 84 -8.25 12.58 2.01
N ALA A 85 -6.93 12.39 2.09
CA ALA A 85 -6.01 13.50 2.36
C ALA A 85 -6.11 14.60 1.29
N ARG A 86 -6.18 14.22 0.01
CA ARG A 86 -6.38 15.15 -1.11
C ARG A 86 -7.71 15.88 -1.05
N GLU A 87 -8.80 15.19 -0.70
CA GLU A 87 -10.11 15.81 -0.48
C GLU A 87 -10.08 16.89 0.61
N ARG A 88 -9.20 16.70 1.61
CA ARG A 88 -8.93 17.66 2.68
C ARG A 88 -7.92 18.73 2.31
N GLY A 89 -7.59 18.88 1.02
CA GLY A 89 -6.69 19.91 0.50
C GLY A 89 -5.19 19.61 0.66
N ARG A 90 -4.80 18.37 1.02
CA ARG A 90 -3.39 17.97 1.10
C ARG A 90 -2.91 17.52 -0.27
N ASP A 91 -1.95 18.25 -0.87
CA ASP A 91 -1.48 17.94 -2.23
C ASP A 91 -0.40 16.84 -2.22
N LEU A 92 -0.84 15.62 -1.85
CA LEU A 92 -0.02 14.41 -1.93
C LEU A 92 -0.18 13.77 -3.30
N VAL A 93 0.88 13.08 -3.77
CA VAL A 93 0.92 12.42 -5.08
C VAL A 93 1.45 11.01 -4.92
N GLY A 94 0.70 10.01 -5.43
CA GLY A 94 1.17 8.64 -5.57
C GLY A 94 2.09 8.54 -6.80
N VAL A 95 3.30 8.02 -6.63
CA VAL A 95 4.32 7.93 -7.69
C VAL A 95 4.63 6.50 -8.12
N MET A 96 4.22 5.50 -7.33
CA MET A 96 4.42 4.08 -7.63
C MET A 96 3.41 3.23 -6.88
N ALA A 97 2.86 2.20 -7.50
CA ALA A 97 2.07 1.18 -6.81
C ALA A 97 3.00 0.16 -6.12
N ILE A 98 2.68 -0.21 -4.88
CA ILE A 98 3.39 -1.28 -4.18
C ILE A 98 2.72 -2.63 -4.45
N VAL A 99 1.40 -2.65 -4.50
CA VAL A 99 0.61 -3.81 -4.89
C VAL A 99 -0.48 -3.39 -5.86
N GLN A 100 -0.90 -4.32 -6.71
CA GLN A 100 -1.85 -4.06 -7.78
C GLN A 100 -3.29 -4.49 -7.45
N GLN A 101 -3.52 -5.06 -6.26
CA GLN A 101 -4.82 -5.58 -5.85
C GLN A 101 -5.21 -5.07 -4.46
N PRO A 102 -6.51 -5.03 -4.13
CA PRO A 102 -6.96 -4.72 -2.78
C PRO A 102 -6.42 -5.72 -1.75
N LEU A 103 -5.82 -5.22 -0.69
CA LEU A 103 -5.42 -5.99 0.48
C LEU A 103 -6.44 -5.86 1.61
N ALA A 104 -7.25 -4.82 1.57
CA ALA A 104 -8.24 -4.50 2.59
C ALA A 104 -9.30 -5.60 2.72
N SER A 105 -9.58 -5.95 3.97
CA SER A 105 -10.54 -6.97 4.34
C SER A 105 -11.16 -6.69 5.70
N ILE A 106 -12.22 -7.42 6.04
CA ILE A 106 -12.65 -7.62 7.41
C ILE A 106 -12.32 -9.07 7.78
N ILE A 107 -11.49 -9.23 8.81
CA ILE A 107 -11.21 -10.54 9.38
C ILE A 107 -12.14 -10.73 10.59
N ALA A 108 -12.83 -11.84 10.67
CA ALA A 108 -13.90 -12.03 11.64
C ALA A 108 -13.84 -13.40 12.36
N GLN A 109 -14.50 -13.46 13.51
CA GLN A 109 -14.68 -14.70 14.28
C GLN A 109 -15.44 -15.76 13.45
N PRO A 110 -15.25 -17.05 13.71
CA PRO A 110 -15.92 -18.12 12.97
C PRO A 110 -17.45 -18.04 12.98
N SER A 111 -18.04 -17.43 14.02
CA SER A 111 -19.48 -17.22 14.15
C SER A 111 -20.06 -16.20 13.17
N ILE A 112 -19.23 -15.36 12.58
CA ILE A 112 -19.62 -14.39 11.55
C ILE A 112 -19.56 -15.11 10.20
N ARG A 113 -20.70 -15.50 9.67
CA ARG A 113 -20.79 -16.26 8.41
C ARG A 113 -20.78 -15.38 7.19
N THR A 114 -21.39 -14.21 7.30
CA THR A 114 -21.46 -13.16 6.27
C THR A 114 -21.12 -11.80 6.87
N PRO A 115 -20.69 -10.80 6.08
CA PRO A 115 -20.45 -9.45 6.59
C PRO A 115 -21.67 -8.80 7.22
N ARG A 116 -22.89 -9.18 6.83
CA ARG A 116 -24.14 -8.71 7.44
C ARG A 116 -24.25 -9.08 8.92
N ASP A 117 -23.67 -10.23 9.34
CA ASP A 117 -23.70 -10.68 10.73
C ASP A 117 -22.90 -9.76 11.67
N LEU A 118 -22.16 -8.78 11.12
CA LEU A 118 -21.47 -7.74 11.90
C LEU A 118 -22.39 -6.63 12.39
N GLU A 119 -23.63 -6.55 11.91
CA GLU A 119 -24.62 -5.61 12.43
C GLU A 119 -24.81 -5.80 13.94
N GLY A 120 -24.75 -4.72 14.70
CA GLY A 120 -24.82 -4.73 16.17
C GLY A 120 -23.58 -5.28 16.87
N LYS A 121 -22.56 -5.77 16.15
CA LYS A 121 -21.34 -6.31 16.75
C LYS A 121 -20.25 -5.24 16.86
N ARG A 122 -19.28 -5.49 17.77
CA ARG A 122 -18.07 -4.69 17.87
C ARG A 122 -17.07 -5.12 16.80
N VAL A 123 -16.63 -4.15 15.97
CA VAL A 123 -15.61 -4.34 14.95
C VAL A 123 -14.43 -3.40 15.27
N GLY A 124 -13.24 -3.97 15.33
CA GLY A 124 -12.01 -3.23 15.52
C GLY A 124 -11.64 -2.46 14.26
N VAL A 125 -11.20 -1.22 14.42
CA VAL A 125 -10.75 -0.35 13.35
C VAL A 125 -9.37 0.24 13.68
N THR A 126 -8.58 0.53 12.65
CA THR A 126 -7.24 1.11 12.85
C THR A 126 -7.30 2.56 13.32
N GLY A 127 -8.40 3.26 13.06
CA GLY A 127 -8.59 4.69 13.28
C GLY A 127 -8.23 5.54 12.06
N LEU A 128 -7.94 4.91 10.92
CA LEU A 128 -7.77 5.58 9.63
C LEU A 128 -9.12 5.86 8.97
N PRO A 129 -9.21 6.93 8.17
CA PRO A 129 -10.42 7.18 7.38
C PRO A 129 -10.77 6.07 6.40
N SER A 130 -9.80 5.31 5.89
CA SER A 130 -9.98 4.14 5.03
C SER A 130 -10.80 3.02 5.68
N ASP A 131 -10.81 2.89 7.01
CA ASP A 131 -11.66 1.90 7.71
C ASP A 131 -13.14 2.00 7.31
N ASP A 132 -13.66 3.23 7.17
CA ASP A 132 -15.05 3.45 6.76
C ASP A 132 -15.30 3.03 5.32
N VAL A 133 -14.30 3.18 4.43
CA VAL A 133 -14.35 2.69 3.06
C VAL A 133 -14.50 1.18 3.06
N VAL A 134 -13.64 0.48 3.81
CA VAL A 134 -13.63 -0.98 3.92
C VAL A 134 -14.95 -1.51 4.49
N LEU A 135 -15.38 -0.97 5.65
CA LEU A 135 -16.62 -1.39 6.31
C LEU A 135 -17.85 -1.17 5.41
N ARG A 136 -17.99 0.02 4.81
CA ARG A 136 -19.10 0.32 3.90
C ARG A 136 -19.08 -0.59 2.67
N SER A 137 -17.92 -0.82 2.09
CA SER A 137 -17.82 -1.64 0.88
C SER A 137 -18.22 -3.09 1.15
N ILE A 138 -17.69 -3.69 2.22
CA ILE A 138 -17.89 -5.10 2.51
C ILE A 138 -19.29 -5.35 3.10
N VAL A 139 -19.70 -4.57 4.11
CA VAL A 139 -21.00 -4.81 4.78
C VAL A 139 -22.16 -4.45 3.86
N ALA A 140 -22.12 -3.30 3.18
CA ALA A 140 -23.17 -2.92 2.24
C ALA A 140 -23.15 -3.80 0.97
N GLY A 141 -21.96 -4.24 0.53
CA GLY A 141 -21.81 -5.18 -0.58
C GLY A 141 -22.47 -6.53 -0.30
N ALA A 142 -22.52 -6.95 0.97
CA ALA A 142 -23.24 -8.14 1.43
C ALA A 142 -24.73 -7.88 1.75
N GLY A 143 -25.27 -6.69 1.43
CA GLY A 143 -26.66 -6.33 1.72
C GLY A 143 -26.94 -5.96 3.18
N GLY A 144 -25.90 -5.71 3.98
CA GLY A 144 -26.02 -5.23 5.36
C GLY A 144 -25.96 -3.71 5.48
N ASP A 145 -26.23 -3.22 6.70
CA ASP A 145 -26.17 -1.79 7.05
C ASP A 145 -24.90 -1.50 7.85
N PRO A 146 -23.87 -0.87 7.24
CA PRO A 146 -22.62 -0.55 7.93
C PRO A 146 -22.78 0.45 9.09
N THR A 147 -23.87 1.21 9.13
CA THR A 147 -24.14 2.17 10.22
C THR A 147 -24.50 1.46 11.53
N LYS A 148 -24.96 0.22 11.47
CA LYS A 148 -25.26 -0.61 12.63
C LYS A 148 -24.02 -1.29 13.24
N VAL A 149 -22.87 -1.21 12.58
CA VAL A 149 -21.60 -1.78 13.09
C VAL A 149 -21.03 -0.87 14.18
N ARG A 150 -20.72 -1.46 15.35
CA ARG A 150 -20.12 -0.72 16.47
C ARG A 150 -18.60 -0.71 16.33
N LYS A 151 -18.04 0.41 15.90
CA LYS A 151 -16.59 0.57 15.72
C LYS A 151 -15.88 0.76 17.07
N THR A 152 -14.73 0.10 17.23
CA THR A 152 -13.82 0.25 18.37
C THR A 152 -12.41 0.45 17.85
N MET A 153 -11.76 1.55 18.22
CA MET A 153 -10.39 1.82 17.81
C MET A 153 -9.42 0.83 18.48
N ILE A 154 -8.65 0.13 17.68
CA ILE A 154 -7.67 -0.86 18.11
C ILE A 154 -6.26 -0.61 17.56
N GLY A 155 -6.08 0.43 16.71
CA GLY A 155 -4.82 0.69 16.03
C GLY A 155 -4.32 -0.55 15.28
N PHE A 156 -3.05 -0.89 15.45
CA PHE A 156 -2.43 -2.09 14.87
C PHE A 156 -2.70 -3.39 15.64
N GLY A 157 -3.72 -3.41 16.50
CA GLY A 157 -4.00 -4.52 17.42
C GLY A 157 -4.98 -5.58 16.90
N ALA A 158 -5.22 -5.69 15.59
CA ALA A 158 -6.23 -6.60 15.02
C ALA A 158 -6.02 -8.07 15.43
N VAL A 159 -4.79 -8.58 15.30
CA VAL A 159 -4.47 -9.97 15.67
C VAL A 159 -4.78 -10.24 17.15
N HIS A 160 -4.32 -9.39 18.06
CA HIS A 160 -4.58 -9.54 19.49
C HIS A 160 -6.07 -9.47 19.80
N SER A 161 -6.78 -8.46 19.27
CA SER A 161 -8.20 -8.23 19.56
C SER A 161 -9.09 -9.36 19.07
N LEU A 162 -8.76 -9.98 17.92
CA LEU A 162 -9.48 -11.13 17.39
C LEU A 162 -9.16 -12.43 18.16
N LEU A 163 -7.90 -12.69 18.48
CA LEU A 163 -7.50 -13.87 19.24
C LEU A 163 -8.08 -13.88 20.66
N THR A 164 -8.18 -12.72 21.31
CA THR A 164 -8.79 -12.56 22.64
C THR A 164 -10.30 -12.37 22.60
N ARG A 165 -10.93 -12.43 21.40
CA ARG A 165 -12.38 -12.28 21.19
C ARG A 165 -12.96 -10.94 21.69
N ARG A 166 -12.15 -9.90 21.80
CA ARG A 166 -12.60 -8.55 22.18
C ARG A 166 -13.50 -7.91 21.12
N VAL A 167 -13.34 -8.34 19.86
CA VAL A 167 -14.11 -7.88 18.71
C VAL A 167 -14.62 -9.08 17.91
N ALA A 168 -15.76 -8.92 17.26
CA ALA A 168 -16.34 -9.91 16.36
C ALA A 168 -15.66 -9.93 14.98
N GLY A 169 -15.15 -8.79 14.54
CA GLY A 169 -14.36 -8.61 13.34
C GLY A 169 -13.40 -7.45 13.50
N ALA A 170 -12.46 -7.30 12.58
CA ALA A 170 -11.56 -6.15 12.51
C ALA A 170 -11.23 -5.83 11.05
N THR A 171 -11.09 -4.52 10.72
CA THR A 171 -10.44 -4.09 9.47
C THR A 171 -8.96 -4.46 9.54
N ALA A 172 -8.47 -5.14 8.52
CA ALA A 172 -7.11 -5.64 8.47
C ALA A 172 -6.75 -6.06 7.04
N PHE A 173 -5.49 -6.29 6.75
CA PHE A 173 -5.05 -6.81 5.46
C PHE A 173 -5.05 -8.34 5.47
N TRP A 174 -5.67 -8.94 4.45
CA TRP A 174 -5.80 -10.38 4.33
C TRP A 174 -4.44 -11.10 4.19
N ASN A 175 -3.47 -10.43 3.56
CA ASN A 175 -2.12 -10.97 3.32
C ASN A 175 -1.19 -10.88 4.55
N ALA A 176 -1.45 -9.98 5.48
CA ALA A 176 -0.65 -9.78 6.69
C ALA A 176 -1.32 -10.42 7.91
N GLU A 177 -2.24 -9.69 8.56
CA GLU A 177 -2.95 -10.21 9.74
C GLU A 177 -3.82 -11.41 9.42
N GLY A 178 -4.40 -11.47 8.20
CA GLY A 178 -5.22 -12.58 7.75
C GLY A 178 -4.46 -13.90 7.72
N VAL A 179 -3.25 -13.89 7.18
CA VAL A 179 -2.36 -15.07 7.14
C VAL A 179 -2.01 -15.52 8.55
N VAL A 180 -1.60 -14.59 9.43
CA VAL A 180 -1.25 -14.90 10.82
C VAL A 180 -2.44 -15.46 11.61
N LEU A 181 -3.62 -14.87 11.44
CA LEU A 181 -4.83 -15.29 12.13
C LEU A 181 -5.31 -16.65 11.65
N LYS A 182 -5.32 -16.91 10.35
CA LYS A 182 -5.68 -18.22 9.79
C LYS A 182 -4.72 -19.32 10.24
N ALA A 183 -3.43 -19.02 10.33
CA ALA A 183 -2.46 -19.99 10.83
C ALA A 183 -2.68 -20.36 12.30
N ARG A 184 -3.14 -19.40 13.12
CA ARG A 184 -3.41 -19.63 14.56
C ARG A 184 -4.83 -20.13 14.84
N ARG A 185 -5.79 -19.78 14.01
CA ARG A 185 -7.21 -20.17 14.07
C ARG A 185 -7.77 -20.36 12.66
N PRO A 186 -7.70 -21.58 12.10
CA PRO A 186 -8.14 -21.86 10.72
C PRO A 186 -9.60 -21.48 10.43
N GLY A 187 -10.46 -21.46 11.45
CA GLY A 187 -11.87 -21.08 11.32
C GLY A 187 -12.15 -19.59 11.15
N MET A 188 -11.13 -18.70 11.28
CA MET A 188 -11.33 -17.26 11.03
C MET A 188 -11.85 -17.01 9.63
N ARG A 189 -12.79 -16.08 9.50
CA ARG A 189 -13.34 -15.64 8.22
C ARG A 189 -12.55 -14.44 7.70
N VAL A 190 -12.41 -14.37 6.39
CA VAL A 190 -11.81 -13.22 5.69
C VAL A 190 -12.79 -12.77 4.63
N PHE A 191 -13.23 -11.53 4.69
CA PHE A 191 -14.11 -10.88 3.73
C PHE A 191 -13.32 -9.79 3.02
N ARG A 192 -12.91 -10.02 1.78
CA ARG A 192 -12.07 -9.09 1.00
C ARG A 192 -12.96 -8.06 0.32
N VAL A 193 -12.45 -6.85 0.11
CA VAL A 193 -13.19 -5.76 -0.56
C VAL A 193 -13.60 -6.16 -1.98
N ASP A 194 -12.74 -6.85 -2.70
CA ASP A 194 -12.98 -7.31 -4.07
C ASP A 194 -14.12 -8.35 -4.18
N ASP A 195 -14.31 -9.22 -3.16
CA ASP A 195 -15.43 -10.17 -3.12
C ASP A 195 -16.81 -9.47 -2.98
N TYR A 196 -16.81 -8.21 -2.56
CA TYR A 196 -18.03 -7.41 -2.32
C TYR A 196 -18.16 -6.22 -3.29
N GLY A 197 -17.62 -6.38 -4.49
CA GLY A 197 -17.79 -5.46 -5.62
C GLY A 197 -16.84 -4.26 -5.58
N GLY A 198 -15.71 -4.37 -4.88
CA GLY A 198 -14.55 -3.50 -5.09
C GLY A 198 -13.91 -3.81 -6.45
N PRO A 199 -13.49 -2.82 -7.23
CA PRO A 199 -12.68 -3.08 -8.43
C PRO A 199 -11.28 -3.53 -8.03
N SER A 200 -10.52 -4.04 -8.98
CA SER A 200 -9.07 -4.18 -8.80
C SER A 200 -8.42 -2.79 -8.83
N TYR A 201 -7.65 -2.46 -7.76
CA TYR A 201 -6.92 -1.20 -7.64
C TYR A 201 -5.64 -1.40 -6.81
N PRO A 202 -4.61 -0.55 -6.99
CA PRO A 202 -3.44 -0.59 -6.13
C PRO A 202 -3.81 -0.23 -4.69
N GLU A 203 -3.69 -1.15 -3.73
CA GLU A 203 -4.02 -0.84 -2.32
C GLU A 203 -3.01 0.10 -1.70
N LEU A 204 -1.72 -0.20 -1.88
CA LEU A 204 -0.62 0.57 -1.30
C LEU A 204 0.15 1.30 -2.39
N VAL A 205 0.42 2.57 -2.15
CA VAL A 205 1.14 3.43 -3.07
C VAL A 205 2.26 4.19 -2.36
N LEU A 206 3.41 4.31 -3.02
CA LEU A 206 4.48 5.22 -2.60
C LEU A 206 4.05 6.64 -2.90
N CYS A 207 4.05 7.49 -1.89
CA CYS A 207 3.56 8.85 -1.96
C CYS A 207 4.63 9.86 -1.56
N VAL A 208 4.53 11.04 -2.18
CA VAL A 208 5.31 12.23 -1.88
C VAL A 208 4.39 13.45 -1.83
N THR A 209 4.90 14.60 -1.38
CA THR A 209 4.20 15.88 -1.57
C THR A 209 4.41 16.40 -2.99
N ARG A 210 3.50 17.25 -3.48
CA ARG A 210 3.68 17.94 -4.78
C ARG A 210 4.96 18.75 -4.82
N GLU A 211 5.29 19.40 -3.71
CA GLU A 211 6.50 20.19 -3.55
C GLU A 211 7.75 19.32 -3.71
N THR A 212 7.80 18.11 -3.08
CA THR A 212 8.90 17.15 -3.28
C THR A 212 9.10 16.80 -4.75
N LEU A 213 8.00 16.61 -5.53
CA LEU A 213 8.08 16.37 -6.96
C LEU A 213 8.68 17.54 -7.75
N GLN A 214 8.40 18.76 -7.33
CA GLN A 214 8.88 19.98 -7.98
C GLN A 214 10.35 20.27 -7.64
N ASP A 215 10.68 20.16 -6.35
CA ASP A 215 11.99 20.59 -5.83
C ASP A 215 13.06 19.50 -5.95
N SER A 216 12.66 18.23 -5.99
CA SER A 216 13.59 17.10 -5.96
C SER A 216 13.17 15.94 -6.89
N PRO A 217 12.87 16.18 -8.17
CA PRO A 217 12.40 15.14 -9.09
C PRO A 217 13.42 14.01 -9.30
N ALA A 218 14.73 14.33 -9.25
CA ALA A 218 15.80 13.33 -9.35
C ALA A 218 15.80 12.38 -8.15
N LEU A 219 15.58 12.88 -6.92
CA LEU A 219 15.45 12.06 -5.73
C LEU A 219 14.27 11.08 -5.85
N VAL A 220 13.11 11.58 -6.33
CA VAL A 220 11.92 10.73 -6.51
C VAL A 220 12.19 9.65 -7.55
N ARG A 221 12.82 9.98 -8.67
CA ARG A 221 13.17 9.03 -9.73
C ARG A 221 14.12 7.95 -9.25
N ALA A 222 15.19 8.33 -8.57
CA ALA A 222 16.18 7.42 -8.02
C ALA A 222 15.56 6.48 -6.97
N THR A 223 14.76 7.02 -6.05
CA THR A 223 14.08 6.20 -5.01
C THR A 223 13.09 5.21 -5.62
N VAL A 224 12.27 5.64 -6.58
CA VAL A 224 11.32 4.75 -7.27
C VAL A 224 12.07 3.66 -8.02
N ALA A 225 13.15 3.99 -8.74
CA ALA A 225 13.96 3.01 -9.46
C ALA A 225 14.63 1.99 -8.52
N ALA A 226 15.19 2.45 -7.39
CA ALA A 226 15.78 1.57 -6.40
C ALA A 226 14.76 0.58 -5.82
N ILE A 227 13.59 1.07 -5.43
CA ILE A 227 12.53 0.24 -4.87
C ILE A 227 11.99 -0.73 -5.93
N SER A 228 11.81 -0.30 -7.19
CA SER A 228 11.39 -1.19 -8.29
C SER A 228 12.34 -2.36 -8.45
N ARG A 229 13.65 -2.13 -8.47
CA ARG A 229 14.67 -3.20 -8.53
C ARG A 229 14.57 -4.13 -7.32
N GLY A 230 14.35 -3.60 -6.12
CA GLY A 230 14.18 -4.41 -4.92
C GLY A 230 12.98 -5.36 -5.01
N TYR A 231 11.85 -4.92 -5.57
CA TYR A 231 10.71 -5.82 -5.80
C TYR A 231 10.92 -6.78 -6.96
N GLU A 232 11.59 -6.39 -8.03
CA GLU A 232 11.96 -7.28 -9.14
C GLU A 232 12.85 -8.43 -8.64
N GLU A 233 13.81 -8.12 -7.77
CA GLU A 233 14.64 -9.14 -7.10
C GLU A 233 13.80 -10.07 -6.20
N VAL A 234 12.89 -9.54 -5.39
CA VAL A 234 11.99 -10.36 -4.54
C VAL A 234 11.05 -11.23 -5.37
N ILE A 235 10.57 -10.75 -6.50
CA ILE A 235 9.72 -11.54 -7.41
C ILE A 235 10.54 -12.69 -8.04
N SER A 236 11.79 -12.44 -8.37
CA SER A 236 12.71 -13.44 -8.94
C SER A 236 13.20 -14.44 -7.88
N ASP A 237 13.53 -13.95 -6.68
CA ASP A 237 14.02 -14.75 -5.56
C ASP A 237 13.33 -14.31 -4.24
N PRO A 238 12.17 -14.91 -3.91
CA PRO A 238 11.42 -14.59 -2.71
C PRO A 238 12.17 -14.86 -1.39
N GLU A 239 13.06 -15.85 -1.36
CA GLU A 239 13.81 -16.22 -0.15
C GLU A 239 14.79 -15.10 0.27
N ASN A 240 15.46 -14.48 -0.71
CA ASN A 240 16.28 -13.30 -0.46
C ASN A 240 15.45 -12.14 0.10
N GLY A 241 14.23 -11.93 -0.39
CA GLY A 241 13.31 -10.92 0.13
C GLY A 241 12.95 -11.13 1.60
N VAL A 242 12.68 -12.38 1.98
CA VAL A 242 12.45 -12.75 3.37
C VAL A 242 13.69 -12.47 4.23
N SER A 243 14.87 -12.83 3.74
CA SER A 243 16.13 -12.62 4.45
C SER A 243 16.42 -11.15 4.69
N SER A 244 16.38 -10.31 3.66
CA SER A 244 16.60 -8.85 3.76
C SER A 244 15.64 -8.18 4.77
N LEU A 245 14.37 -8.61 4.80
CA LEU A 245 13.41 -8.10 5.78
C LEU A 245 13.77 -8.53 7.22
N LEU A 246 14.16 -9.79 7.42
CA LEU A 246 14.47 -10.32 8.75
C LEU A 246 15.77 -9.74 9.32
N ASP A 247 16.78 -9.52 8.47
CA ASP A 247 18.07 -8.96 8.89
C ASP A 247 17.93 -7.49 9.32
N ALA A 248 17.02 -6.76 8.70
CA ALA A 248 16.75 -5.35 9.02
C ALA A 248 15.72 -5.14 10.15
N THR A 249 15.04 -6.21 10.61
CA THR A 249 13.93 -6.07 11.57
C THR A 249 14.01 -7.12 12.68
N THR A 250 13.40 -6.80 13.84
CA THR A 250 13.33 -7.72 14.98
C THR A 250 11.92 -8.20 15.25
N GLY A 251 11.80 -9.39 15.85
CA GLY A 251 10.50 -9.94 16.31
C GLY A 251 9.64 -10.60 15.24
N LEU A 252 10.08 -10.63 13.97
CA LEU A 252 9.42 -11.36 12.90
C LEU A 252 9.87 -12.84 12.89
N LYS A 253 8.97 -13.72 12.49
CA LYS A 253 9.28 -15.15 12.32
C LYS A 253 9.34 -15.47 10.83
N ARG A 254 10.45 -16.07 10.38
CA ARG A 254 10.66 -16.45 8.97
C ARG A 254 9.44 -17.16 8.38
N LYS A 255 8.90 -18.17 9.08
CA LYS A 255 7.73 -18.92 8.62
C LYS A 255 6.49 -18.05 8.40
N ASP A 256 6.28 -17.03 9.23
CA ASP A 256 5.11 -16.14 9.07
C ASP A 256 5.35 -15.16 7.91
N VAL A 257 6.57 -14.62 7.77
CA VAL A 257 6.94 -13.74 6.65
C VAL A 257 6.85 -14.49 5.33
N GLN A 258 7.36 -15.73 5.26
CA GLN A 258 7.26 -16.55 4.05
C GLN A 258 5.81 -16.78 3.64
N ARG A 259 4.94 -17.20 4.56
CA ARG A 259 3.51 -17.38 4.27
C ARG A 259 2.82 -16.11 3.79
N GLN A 260 3.19 -14.96 4.37
CA GLN A 260 2.68 -13.67 3.94
C GLN A 260 3.17 -13.31 2.55
N LEU A 261 4.45 -13.59 2.25
CA LEU A 261 5.04 -13.33 0.94
C LEU A 261 4.42 -14.23 -0.13
N ASP A 262 4.26 -15.53 0.13
CA ASP A 262 3.59 -16.47 -0.76
C ASP A 262 2.16 -15.99 -1.11
N ALA A 263 1.47 -15.42 -0.11
CA ALA A 263 0.11 -14.91 -0.28
C ALA A 263 0.06 -13.60 -1.08
N VAL A 264 1.02 -12.67 -0.89
CA VAL A 264 0.97 -11.33 -1.48
C VAL A 264 1.71 -11.20 -2.81
N SER A 265 2.71 -12.03 -3.08
CA SER A 265 3.57 -11.92 -4.28
C SER A 265 2.79 -11.83 -5.59
N PRO A 266 1.71 -12.61 -5.81
CA PRO A 266 0.91 -12.45 -7.03
C PRO A 266 0.29 -11.05 -7.20
N SER A 267 0.10 -10.33 -6.08
CA SER A 267 -0.47 -8.98 -6.11
C SER A 267 0.54 -7.89 -6.48
N PHE A 268 1.84 -8.18 -6.49
CA PHE A 268 2.85 -7.17 -6.84
C PHE A 268 2.73 -6.71 -8.30
N THR A 269 2.39 -7.63 -9.21
CA THR A 269 2.30 -7.34 -10.65
C THR A 269 0.94 -7.66 -11.28
N ALA A 270 -0.07 -8.05 -10.50
CA ALA A 270 -1.37 -8.48 -11.01
C ALA A 270 -2.00 -7.49 -12.00
N GLY A 271 -2.04 -7.86 -13.30
CA GLY A 271 -2.60 -7.03 -14.36
C GLY A 271 -1.82 -5.76 -14.68
N ALA A 272 -0.57 -5.65 -14.22
CA ALA A 272 0.36 -4.57 -14.57
C ALA A 272 1.41 -5.07 -15.58
N ARG A 273 1.94 -4.16 -16.38
CA ARG A 273 3.01 -4.44 -17.37
C ARG A 273 4.39 -4.47 -16.72
N ALA A 274 4.55 -3.73 -15.63
CA ALA A 274 5.77 -3.67 -14.83
C ALA A 274 5.42 -3.47 -13.36
N PHE A 275 6.35 -3.84 -12.46
CA PHE A 275 6.20 -3.49 -11.05
C PHE A 275 6.05 -1.98 -10.88
N GLY A 276 5.15 -1.57 -10.00
CA GLY A 276 4.95 -0.16 -9.68
C GLY A 276 4.00 0.59 -10.61
N GLU A 277 3.52 -0.01 -11.70
CA GLU A 277 2.66 0.67 -12.67
C GLU A 277 1.43 1.30 -11.99
N LEU A 278 1.15 2.54 -12.36
CA LEU A 278 -0.05 3.29 -11.99
C LEU A 278 -0.94 3.42 -13.23
N ASP A 279 -1.71 2.38 -13.56
CA ASP A 279 -2.61 2.37 -14.72
C ASP A 279 -3.74 3.41 -14.55
N PRO A 280 -3.81 4.45 -15.41
CA PRO A 280 -4.82 5.49 -15.30
C PRO A 280 -6.26 4.97 -15.48
N ALA A 281 -6.47 3.88 -16.23
CA ALA A 281 -7.82 3.31 -16.42
C ALA A 281 -8.31 2.63 -15.15
N ARG A 282 -7.47 1.84 -14.49
CA ARG A 282 -7.77 1.20 -13.19
C ARG A 282 -7.99 2.23 -12.10
N LEU A 283 -7.14 3.26 -12.03
CA LEU A 283 -7.26 4.36 -11.06
C LEU A 283 -8.56 5.15 -11.26
N ARG A 284 -8.96 5.42 -12.50
CA ARG A 284 -10.25 6.06 -12.79
C ARG A 284 -11.44 5.16 -12.44
N ALA A 285 -11.36 3.84 -12.70
CA ALA A 285 -12.39 2.90 -12.30
C ALA A 285 -12.57 2.85 -10.78
N TRP A 286 -11.45 2.81 -10.02
CA TRP A 286 -11.46 2.91 -8.58
C TRP A 286 -12.01 4.25 -8.06
N ALA A 287 -11.61 5.38 -8.63
CA ALA A 287 -12.11 6.70 -8.24
C ALA A 287 -13.63 6.80 -8.44
N ARG A 288 -14.17 6.34 -9.58
CA ARG A 288 -15.61 6.27 -9.84
C ARG A 288 -16.35 5.33 -8.88
N TRP A 289 -15.75 4.19 -8.54
CA TRP A 289 -16.33 3.25 -7.57
C TRP A 289 -16.48 3.88 -6.18
N ARG A 290 -15.50 4.64 -5.71
CA ARG A 290 -15.58 5.40 -4.45
C ARG A 290 -16.68 6.47 -4.47
N TRP A 291 -16.89 7.13 -5.62
CA TRP A 291 -17.87 8.20 -5.82
C TRP A 291 -19.32 7.68 -5.96
N GLY A 292 -19.51 6.41 -6.28
CA GLY A 292 -20.82 5.82 -6.64
C GLY A 292 -21.92 6.08 -5.61
N LYS A 293 -23.12 6.46 -6.09
CA LYS A 293 -24.28 6.94 -5.30
C LYS A 293 -24.71 6.01 -4.16
N ARG A 294 -24.53 4.69 -4.28
CA ARG A 294 -24.89 3.72 -3.24
C ARG A 294 -23.90 3.67 -2.07
N ARG A 295 -22.68 4.16 -2.23
CA ARG A 295 -21.61 4.02 -1.23
C ARG A 295 -21.26 5.34 -0.55
N ARG A 296 -21.38 6.48 -1.24
CA ARG A 296 -21.08 7.84 -0.75
C ARG A 296 -19.88 7.89 0.22
N ILE A 297 -18.77 7.28 -0.21
CA ILE A 297 -17.54 7.21 0.59
C ILE A 297 -16.88 8.59 0.60
N VAL A 298 -17.09 9.36 -0.47
CA VAL A 298 -16.44 10.65 -0.71
C VAL A 298 -17.42 11.73 -1.16
N THR A 299 -17.10 12.98 -0.91
CA THR A 299 -17.94 14.14 -1.22
C THR A 299 -17.76 14.67 -2.65
N ARG A 300 -16.63 14.38 -3.28
CA ARG A 300 -16.31 14.73 -4.67
C ARG A 300 -15.47 13.66 -5.34
N GLU A 301 -15.51 13.61 -6.67
CA GLU A 301 -14.65 12.71 -7.46
C GLU A 301 -13.19 13.16 -7.38
N LEU A 302 -12.28 12.20 -7.25
CA LEU A 302 -10.85 12.44 -7.23
C LEU A 302 -10.34 12.73 -8.65
N ASN A 303 -9.63 13.82 -8.85
CA ASN A 303 -8.87 14.05 -10.07
C ASN A 303 -7.63 13.15 -10.09
N VAL A 304 -7.75 12.01 -10.79
CA VAL A 304 -6.71 10.97 -10.87
C VAL A 304 -5.40 11.53 -11.47
N ALA A 305 -5.47 12.35 -12.52
CA ALA A 305 -4.30 12.92 -13.18
C ALA A 305 -3.51 13.88 -12.26
N ARG A 306 -4.16 14.48 -11.26
CA ARG A 306 -3.49 15.30 -10.25
C ARG A 306 -3.04 14.50 -9.03
N ALA A 307 -3.64 13.34 -8.79
CA ALA A 307 -3.37 12.53 -7.60
C ALA A 307 -2.25 11.51 -7.82
N PHE A 308 -1.95 11.15 -9.05
CA PHE A 308 -0.96 10.14 -9.38
C PHE A 308 -0.04 10.61 -10.52
N ASP A 309 1.23 10.22 -10.42
CA ASP A 309 2.24 10.50 -11.46
C ASP A 309 3.09 9.25 -11.70
N GLY A 310 2.67 8.42 -12.64
CA GLY A 310 3.34 7.17 -13.01
C GLY A 310 4.61 7.34 -13.86
N ARG A 311 4.99 8.57 -14.24
CA ARG A 311 6.17 8.82 -15.07
C ARG A 311 7.51 8.50 -14.37
N TYR A 312 7.46 8.32 -13.06
CA TYR A 312 8.62 7.95 -12.25
C TYR A 312 8.90 6.44 -12.25
N VAL A 313 7.89 5.61 -12.59
CA VAL A 313 8.05 4.16 -12.66
C VAL A 313 8.89 3.80 -13.89
N PRO A 314 9.95 2.99 -13.74
CA PRO A 314 10.71 2.50 -14.89
C PRO A 314 9.81 1.76 -15.89
N PRO A 315 10.04 1.92 -17.20
CA PRO A 315 9.30 1.15 -18.19
C PRO A 315 9.64 -0.36 -18.06
N ALA A 316 8.67 -1.23 -18.38
CA ALA A 316 8.90 -2.67 -18.43
C ALA A 316 10.04 -3.01 -19.42
N GLY A 317 11.04 -3.78 -18.97
CA GLY A 317 12.08 -4.36 -19.84
C GLY A 317 12.95 -3.32 -20.54
N ARG A 318 13.95 -2.80 -19.82
CA ARG A 318 15.24 -2.42 -20.39
C ARG A 318 16.31 -2.97 -19.45
N ASP A 319 16.71 -4.17 -19.74
CA ASP A 319 18.01 -4.67 -19.33
C ASP A 319 19.12 -3.98 -20.15
#